data_32c044c2a67dbd07c09db75ac5140092
#
_entry.id   32c044c2a67dbd07c09db75ac5140092
#
_cell.length_a   1.000
_cell.length_b   1.000
_cell.length_c   1.000
_cell.angle_alpha   90.00
_cell.angle_beta   90.00
_cell.angle_gamma   90.00
#
_symmetry.space_group_name_H-M   'P 1'
#
loop_
_entity.id
_entity.type
_entity.pdbx_description
1 polymer ?
#
loop_
_entity_poly.entity_id
_entity_poly.type
_entity_poly.pdbx_seq_one_letter_code
_entity_poly.pdbx_strand_id
1 'polypeptide(L)'
;MDRRQFIKQSTFFYLGGLLIPSTLLSSCRKENLLDVVKFDGTVMIIGAGAAGLYAGYLLKSKGIDFKIIEASNAIGGRMGKLEGFADYTIDTGAQWLHGKNNILADLIQAKNVQTTLDETELSYWFNSQIVTTLPQDPFIFEEENLPDVSFKDYAHQKGFGTEYDAIVEAIAGDQGASASLLSAYWNSKDEENWVSGDEDFKFQQSYFEVIEEHIAQPILDQIILNTPVQSIDYSADKIIVEDINNVSYSADRVILTVPISILKLNEITFNPVLPTEKTDAFAKFGMGPGMKVFLKFSTKFYADALYGGTICGAYVDDTVGKSTSANVLLAFIMGDQAAYLHSLGSDTAITNALLQELDGMYNGQASASFIASTVFDYTAKPFIKGAYGFSTIEMGNAREIAAQAINKRLYFAGEAMNINGHHQTVHGAVESAYNAVVNFLNDSKK
;
A
#
# COMPACT_ATOMS: atom_id res chain seq x y z
N MET A 1 -1.25 -15.17 0.33
CA MET A 1 -0.13 -15.72 -0.46
C MET A 1 1.12 -15.01 -0.03
N ASP A 2 2.13 -15.73 0.36
CA ASP A 2 3.40 -15.14 0.75
C ASP A 2 4.15 -14.68 -0.50
N ARG A 3 4.27 -13.38 -0.66
CA ARG A 3 5.05 -12.70 -1.67
C ARG A 3 6.53 -13.16 -1.70
N ARG A 4 6.99 -13.85 -0.64
CA ARG A 4 8.37 -14.25 -0.40
C ARG A 4 8.60 -15.74 -0.14
N GLN A 5 7.56 -16.52 0.19
CA GLN A 5 7.69 -17.98 0.31
C GLN A 5 8.11 -18.63 -1.02
N PHE A 6 7.70 -18.04 -2.12
CA PHE A 6 8.08 -18.49 -3.44
C PHE A 6 9.57 -18.28 -3.70
N ILE A 7 10.14 -17.20 -3.17
CA ILE A 7 11.56 -16.84 -3.27
C ILE A 7 12.46 -17.86 -2.55
N LYS A 8 12.00 -18.46 -1.44
CA LYS A 8 12.81 -19.38 -0.62
C LYS A 8 12.85 -20.84 -1.07
N GLN A 9 11.98 -21.29 -1.95
CA GLN A 9 12.05 -22.68 -2.45
C GLN A 9 13.23 -22.93 -3.40
N SER A 10 13.88 -21.87 -3.90
CA SER A 10 15.03 -21.96 -4.80
C SER A 10 16.40 -21.99 -4.10
N THR A 11 16.49 -21.65 -2.80
CA THR A 11 17.78 -21.51 -2.09
C THR A 11 17.97 -22.51 -0.95
N PHE A 12 18.03 -23.79 -1.27
CA PHE A 12 18.71 -24.75 -0.41
C PHE A 12 20.04 -25.16 -1.07
N PHE A 13 21.09 -24.33 -0.89
CA PHE A 13 22.49 -24.81 -0.82
C PHE A 13 23.46 -23.73 -0.35
N TYR A 14 24.12 -24.02 0.81
CA TYR A 14 25.36 -23.44 1.36
C TYR A 14 25.30 -22.02 1.97
N LEU A 15 25.63 -21.79 3.23
CA LEU A 15 26.84 -22.09 4.02
C LEU A 15 26.60 -21.83 5.51
N GLY A 16 27.11 -22.71 6.35
CA GLY A 16 27.21 -22.47 7.79
C GLY A 16 28.23 -21.38 8.10
N GLY A 17 27.85 -20.46 8.98
CA GLY A 17 28.76 -19.44 9.47
C GLY A 17 28.13 -18.50 10.48
N LEU A 18 28.32 -18.81 11.79
CA LEU A 18 28.23 -17.89 12.93
C LEU A 18 26.86 -17.26 13.23
N LEU A 19 26.11 -17.98 14.06
CA LEU A 19 25.04 -17.42 14.91
C LEU A 19 25.59 -16.30 15.81
N ILE A 20 25.38 -15.07 15.43
CA ILE A 20 25.32 -13.95 16.35
C ILE A 20 23.86 -13.85 16.76
N PRO A 21 23.49 -13.97 18.05
CA PRO A 21 22.10 -13.83 18.46
C PRO A 21 21.69 -12.38 18.27
N SER A 22 20.83 -12.12 17.29
CA SER A 22 20.18 -10.83 17.03
C SER A 22 19.06 -10.50 18.04
N THR A 23 19.11 -11.10 19.21
CA THR A 23 18.20 -10.80 20.31
C THR A 23 18.75 -9.68 21.17
N LEU A 24 18.71 -8.44 20.74
CA LEU A 24 18.83 -7.26 21.63
C LEU A 24 18.67 -5.93 20.85
N LEU A 25 17.82 -5.85 19.84
CA LEU A 25 17.30 -4.56 19.37
C LEU A 25 15.78 -4.59 19.53
N SER A 26 15.35 -4.79 20.77
CA SER A 26 13.96 -4.84 21.11
C SER A 26 13.30 -3.47 21.00
N SER A 27 12.05 -3.47 20.57
CA SER A 27 11.07 -2.39 20.54
C SER A 27 11.08 -1.45 21.75
N CYS A 28 11.50 -1.91 22.92
CA CYS A 28 11.64 -1.11 24.16
C CYS A 28 12.57 0.12 24.05
N ARG A 29 13.46 0.17 23.05
CA ARG A 29 14.36 1.34 22.89
C ARG A 29 13.73 2.48 22.08
N LYS A 30 12.69 2.19 21.26
CA LYS A 30 12.02 3.20 20.44
C LYS A 30 11.01 4.02 21.24
N GLU A 31 10.31 3.43 22.22
CA GLU A 31 9.36 4.16 23.08
C GLU A 31 10.04 5.22 23.98
N ASN A 32 11.25 4.95 24.47
CA ASN A 32 11.99 5.89 25.32
C ASN A 32 12.41 7.20 24.62
N LEU A 33 12.50 7.23 23.30
CA LEU A 33 12.83 8.47 22.56
C LEU A 33 11.64 9.44 22.51
N LEU A 34 10.42 8.94 22.63
CA LEU A 34 9.20 9.74 22.64
C LEU A 34 8.85 10.31 24.04
N ASP A 35 9.45 9.81 25.12
CA ASP A 35 9.02 10.13 26.50
C ASP A 35 9.56 11.46 27.05
N VAL A 36 10.49 12.13 26.38
CA VAL A 36 11.27 13.22 26.99
C VAL A 36 10.98 14.61 26.42
N VAL A 37 10.23 14.74 25.32
CA VAL A 37 10.03 16.05 24.68
C VAL A 37 8.64 16.59 24.91
N LYS A 38 8.54 17.72 25.65
CA LYS A 38 7.32 18.50 25.78
C LYS A 38 7.23 19.50 24.63
N PHE A 39 6.13 19.44 23.85
CA PHE A 39 5.83 20.41 22.82
C PHE A 39 4.52 21.11 23.19
N ASP A 40 4.58 22.42 23.40
CA ASP A 40 3.43 23.24 23.82
C ASP A 40 2.74 23.93 22.62
N GLY A 41 3.09 23.54 21.38
CA GLY A 41 2.47 24.04 20.15
C GLY A 41 1.37 23.13 19.61
N THR A 42 0.83 23.50 18.46
CA THR A 42 -0.22 22.77 17.75
C THR A 42 0.34 22.06 16.51
N VAL A 43 -0.15 20.86 16.21
CA VAL A 43 0.21 20.08 15.01
C VAL A 43 -1.01 19.92 14.12
N MET A 44 -0.87 20.22 12.83
CA MET A 44 -1.87 19.88 11.83
C MET A 44 -1.41 18.66 11.03
N ILE A 45 -2.26 17.62 10.95
CA ILE A 45 -2.03 16.44 10.12
C ILE A 45 -2.95 16.56 8.90
N ILE A 46 -2.42 16.39 7.70
CA ILE A 46 -3.19 16.45 6.46
C ILE A 46 -3.29 15.05 5.87
N GLY A 47 -4.51 14.50 5.90
CA GLY A 47 -4.86 13.14 5.50
C GLY A 47 -5.15 12.24 6.70
N ALA A 48 -6.26 11.49 6.66
CA ALA A 48 -6.67 10.50 7.65
C ALA A 48 -6.53 9.05 7.13
N GLY A 49 -5.50 8.78 6.32
CA GLY A 49 -5.05 7.43 5.98
C GLY A 49 -4.25 6.81 7.13
N ALA A 50 -3.70 5.60 6.95
CA ALA A 50 -2.93 4.88 7.97
C ALA A 50 -1.84 5.73 8.64
N ALA A 51 -1.07 6.49 7.86
CA ALA A 51 -0.01 7.36 8.37
C ALA A 51 -0.57 8.50 9.24
N GLY A 52 -1.60 9.21 8.77
CA GLY A 52 -2.17 10.34 9.51
C GLY A 52 -2.89 9.90 10.78
N LEU A 53 -3.62 8.80 10.72
CA LEU A 53 -4.26 8.20 11.90
C LEU A 53 -3.23 7.81 12.95
N TYR A 54 -2.14 7.14 12.54
CA TYR A 54 -1.11 6.73 13.48
C TYR A 54 -0.31 7.92 14.04
N ALA A 55 -0.01 8.94 13.23
CA ALA A 55 0.59 10.18 13.73
C ALA A 55 -0.28 10.82 14.82
N GLY A 56 -1.59 10.94 14.58
CA GLY A 56 -2.55 11.46 15.56
C GLY A 56 -2.62 10.60 16.83
N TYR A 57 -2.63 9.27 16.69
CA TYR A 57 -2.59 8.33 17.81
C TYR A 57 -1.34 8.55 18.69
N LEU A 58 -0.17 8.72 18.07
CA LEU A 58 1.08 9.01 18.79
C LEU A 58 1.01 10.38 19.48
N LEU A 59 0.58 11.43 18.78
CA LEU A 59 0.50 12.78 19.38
C LEU A 59 -0.46 12.80 20.57
N LYS A 60 -1.62 12.14 20.46
CA LYS A 60 -2.55 11.99 21.57
C LYS A 60 -1.91 11.29 22.77
N SER A 61 -1.18 10.20 22.54
CA SER A 61 -0.49 9.47 23.61
C SER A 61 0.55 10.31 24.38
N LYS A 62 1.06 11.37 23.73
CA LYS A 62 2.03 12.33 24.29
C LYS A 62 1.39 13.62 24.83
N GLY A 63 0.06 13.74 24.74
CA GLY A 63 -0.66 14.95 25.18
C GLY A 63 -0.36 16.18 24.35
N ILE A 64 0.05 16.02 23.08
CA ILE A 64 0.31 17.11 22.15
C ILE A 64 -1.01 17.48 21.46
N ASP A 65 -1.27 18.77 21.35
CA ASP A 65 -2.47 19.29 20.67
C ASP A 65 -2.34 19.14 19.15
N PHE A 66 -3.37 18.55 18.52
CA PHE A 66 -3.39 18.33 17.08
C PHE A 66 -4.79 18.30 16.50
N LYS A 67 -4.88 18.48 15.19
CA LYS A 67 -6.06 18.20 14.36
C LYS A 67 -5.64 17.43 13.13
N ILE A 68 -6.55 16.60 12.62
CA ILE A 68 -6.40 15.90 11.33
C ILE A 68 -7.44 16.47 10.37
N ILE A 69 -7.01 16.89 9.18
CA ILE A 69 -7.89 17.34 8.10
C ILE A 69 -7.89 16.25 7.02
N GLU A 70 -9.09 15.76 6.69
CA GLU A 70 -9.29 14.72 5.67
C GLU A 70 -10.16 15.27 4.54
N ALA A 71 -9.70 15.05 3.32
CA ALA A 71 -10.36 15.54 2.12
C ALA A 71 -11.68 14.82 1.82
N SER A 72 -11.74 13.52 2.09
CA SER A 72 -12.91 12.69 1.84
C SER A 72 -13.93 12.72 2.98
N ASN A 73 -15.06 12.08 2.76
CA ASN A 73 -16.12 11.93 3.77
C ASN A 73 -15.88 10.75 4.74
N ALA A 74 -14.74 10.06 4.64
CA ALA A 74 -14.40 8.93 5.49
C ALA A 74 -12.90 8.88 5.75
N ILE A 75 -12.50 8.26 6.87
CA ILE A 75 -11.11 7.93 7.21
C ILE A 75 -10.65 6.66 6.46
N GLY A 76 -9.35 6.37 6.48
CA GLY A 76 -8.75 5.13 5.98
C GLY A 76 -7.97 5.29 4.67
N GLY A 77 -8.36 6.24 3.81
CA GLY A 77 -7.67 6.47 2.52
C GLY A 77 -7.75 5.25 1.60
N ARG A 78 -6.65 4.50 1.47
CA ARG A 78 -6.57 3.25 0.67
C ARG A 78 -6.89 1.99 1.49
N MET A 79 -7.40 2.13 2.68
CA MET A 79 -8.08 1.11 3.45
C MET A 79 -9.58 1.42 3.48
N GLY A 80 -10.40 0.40 3.61
CA GLY A 80 -11.84 0.56 3.72
C GLY A 80 -12.51 -0.79 3.81
N LYS A 81 -13.79 -0.80 4.16
CA LYS A 81 -14.58 -2.02 4.34
C LYS A 81 -15.87 -1.98 3.54
N LEU A 82 -16.36 -3.17 3.20
CA LEU A 82 -17.66 -3.39 2.58
C LEU A 82 -18.42 -4.43 3.40
N GLU A 83 -19.56 -4.02 3.93
CA GLU A 83 -20.49 -4.88 4.65
C GLU A 83 -21.67 -5.30 3.76
N GLY A 84 -22.25 -6.47 4.04
CA GLY A 84 -23.47 -6.94 3.37
C GLY A 84 -23.31 -7.56 1.98
N PHE A 85 -22.10 -7.56 1.40
CA PHE A 85 -21.83 -8.25 0.13
C PHE A 85 -21.64 -9.76 0.36
N ALA A 86 -20.98 -10.15 1.42
CA ALA A 86 -20.81 -11.51 1.90
C ALA A 86 -21.30 -11.64 3.35
N ASP A 87 -21.16 -12.81 3.97
CA ASP A 87 -21.41 -13.07 5.39
C ASP A 87 -20.21 -12.68 6.29
N TYR A 88 -19.24 -11.96 5.75
CA TYR A 88 -18.11 -11.34 6.44
C TYR A 88 -17.83 -9.96 5.85
N THR A 89 -17.08 -9.14 6.57
CA THR A 89 -16.64 -7.80 6.11
C THR A 89 -15.47 -7.92 5.17
N ILE A 90 -15.58 -7.35 3.97
CA ILE A 90 -14.56 -7.36 2.92
C ILE A 90 -13.67 -6.12 3.04
N ASP A 91 -12.37 -6.28 2.88
CA ASP A 91 -11.41 -5.19 2.77
C ASP A 91 -11.36 -4.66 1.33
N THR A 92 -11.88 -3.46 1.13
CA THR A 92 -11.93 -2.84 -0.21
C THR A 92 -10.57 -2.34 -0.69
N GLY A 93 -9.60 -2.16 0.21
CA GLY A 93 -8.22 -1.74 -0.03
C GLY A 93 -7.21 -2.75 0.50
N ALA A 94 -6.28 -2.31 1.34
CA ALA A 94 -5.32 -3.20 1.98
C ALA A 94 -6.02 -4.27 2.83
N GLN A 95 -5.58 -5.52 2.70
CA GLN A 95 -6.20 -6.66 3.38
C GLN A 95 -5.19 -7.62 4.02
N TRP A 96 -3.90 -7.49 3.72
CA TRP A 96 -2.84 -8.34 4.28
C TRP A 96 -1.96 -7.57 5.25
N LEU A 97 -1.65 -8.19 6.37
CA LEU A 97 -0.54 -7.81 7.22
C LEU A 97 0.70 -8.56 6.74
N HIS A 98 1.63 -7.84 6.13
CA HIS A 98 2.86 -8.40 5.57
C HIS A 98 3.92 -8.53 6.66
N GLY A 99 4.19 -9.77 7.09
CA GLY A 99 5.14 -10.09 8.15
C GLY A 99 4.67 -9.67 9.55
N LYS A 100 5.43 -10.09 10.55
CA LYS A 100 5.17 -9.77 11.97
C LYS A 100 6.30 -9.00 12.65
N ASN A 101 7.35 -8.65 11.92
CA ASN A 101 8.48 -7.90 12.47
C ASN A 101 8.39 -6.41 12.07
N ASN A 102 7.31 -5.74 12.48
CA ASN A 102 7.08 -4.33 12.21
C ASN A 102 6.23 -3.70 13.34
N ILE A 103 6.26 -2.37 13.43
CA ILE A 103 5.61 -1.60 14.50
C ILE A 103 4.08 -1.80 14.57
N LEU A 104 3.42 -2.05 13.44
CA LEU A 104 1.98 -2.29 13.40
C LEU A 104 1.64 -3.69 13.90
N ALA A 105 2.44 -4.69 13.56
CA ALA A 105 2.30 -6.05 14.08
C ALA A 105 2.49 -6.09 15.61
N ASP A 106 3.47 -5.36 16.15
CA ASP A 106 3.66 -5.20 17.59
C ASP A 106 2.41 -4.61 18.27
N LEU A 107 1.82 -3.56 17.68
CA LEU A 107 0.59 -2.95 18.20
C LEU A 107 -0.59 -3.92 18.16
N ILE A 108 -0.80 -4.61 17.04
CA ILE A 108 -1.86 -5.60 16.84
C ILE A 108 -1.73 -6.73 17.87
N GLN A 109 -0.52 -7.22 18.09
CA GLN A 109 -0.22 -8.24 19.10
C GLN A 109 -0.52 -7.73 20.52
N ALA A 110 -0.10 -6.51 20.85
CA ALA A 110 -0.36 -5.88 22.15
C ALA A 110 -1.88 -5.67 22.42
N LYS A 111 -2.70 -5.59 21.37
CA LYS A 111 -4.17 -5.51 21.43
C LYS A 111 -4.85 -6.87 21.41
N ASN A 112 -4.09 -7.97 21.36
CA ASN A 112 -4.58 -9.35 21.28
C ASN A 112 -5.47 -9.61 20.04
N VAL A 113 -5.28 -8.90 18.95
CA VAL A 113 -5.99 -9.14 17.69
C VAL A 113 -5.46 -10.42 17.05
N GLN A 114 -6.37 -11.31 16.69
CA GLN A 114 -6.01 -12.60 16.09
C GLN A 114 -5.77 -12.46 14.60
N THR A 115 -4.70 -13.07 14.12
CA THR A 115 -4.34 -13.15 12.70
C THR A 115 -4.24 -14.62 12.28
N THR A 116 -4.62 -14.90 11.05
CA THR A 116 -4.48 -16.21 10.40
C THR A 116 -3.43 -16.13 9.30
N LEU A 117 -2.52 -17.11 9.24
CA LEU A 117 -1.57 -17.22 8.14
C LEU A 117 -2.33 -17.34 6.81
N ASP A 118 -1.89 -16.61 5.80
CA ASP A 118 -2.43 -16.73 4.45
C ASP A 118 -1.78 -17.92 3.74
N GLU A 119 -2.51 -19.03 3.66
CA GLU A 119 -2.08 -20.29 3.02
C GLU A 119 -2.61 -20.41 1.58
N THR A 120 -2.87 -19.28 0.90
CA THR A 120 -3.38 -19.25 -0.48
C THR A 120 -2.40 -19.94 -1.44
N GLU A 121 -2.88 -20.94 -2.18
CA GLU A 121 -2.07 -21.67 -3.19
C GLU A 121 -2.11 -20.94 -4.54
N LEU A 122 -0.92 -20.68 -5.14
CA LEU A 122 -0.78 -19.98 -6.42
C LEU A 122 -0.86 -20.96 -7.59
N SER A 123 -1.69 -20.60 -8.57
CA SER A 123 -1.76 -21.19 -9.90
C SER A 123 -1.51 -20.13 -10.98
N TYR A 124 -1.21 -20.59 -12.18
CA TYR A 124 -0.92 -19.72 -13.32
C TYR A 124 -1.79 -20.06 -14.51
N TRP A 125 -2.30 -19.05 -15.20
CA TRP A 125 -2.85 -19.19 -16.54
C TRP A 125 -1.70 -19.09 -17.53
N PHE A 126 -1.28 -20.22 -18.07
CA PHE A 126 -0.14 -20.32 -18.97
C PHE A 126 -0.44 -21.22 -20.15
N ASN A 127 -0.23 -20.74 -21.39
CA ASN A 127 -0.52 -21.45 -22.61
C ASN A 127 -1.95 -22.05 -22.66
N SER A 128 -2.95 -21.25 -22.29
CA SER A 128 -4.38 -21.64 -22.24
C SER A 128 -4.67 -22.81 -21.30
N GLN A 129 -3.90 -22.97 -20.25
CA GLN A 129 -4.09 -23.98 -19.21
C GLN A 129 -3.82 -23.40 -17.83
N ILE A 130 -4.52 -23.92 -16.83
CA ILE A 130 -4.22 -23.63 -15.41
C ILE A 130 -3.15 -24.63 -14.95
N VAL A 131 -2.00 -24.12 -14.52
CA VAL A 131 -0.86 -24.92 -14.04
C VAL A 131 -0.44 -24.43 -12.66
N THR A 132 0.12 -25.32 -11.86
CA THR A 132 0.66 -24.98 -10.52
C THR A 132 2.18 -24.73 -10.55
N THR A 133 2.82 -25.03 -11.65
CA THR A 133 4.27 -24.86 -11.85
C THR A 133 4.51 -24.37 -13.27
N LEU A 134 5.35 -23.36 -13.39
CA LEU A 134 5.81 -22.83 -14.68
C LEU A 134 7.08 -23.53 -15.15
N PRO A 135 7.35 -23.59 -16.48
CA PRO A 135 8.60 -24.12 -17.01
C PRO A 135 9.85 -23.37 -16.53
N GLN A 136 9.73 -22.06 -16.31
CA GLN A 136 10.76 -21.19 -15.75
C GLN A 136 10.14 -20.37 -14.62
N ASP A 137 10.90 -20.12 -13.56
CA ASP A 137 10.48 -19.28 -12.46
C ASP A 137 10.62 -17.79 -12.83
N PRO A 138 9.51 -17.02 -12.90
CA PRO A 138 9.56 -15.62 -13.28
C PRO A 138 9.90 -14.66 -12.12
N PHE A 139 10.09 -15.16 -10.90
CA PHE A 139 10.47 -14.35 -9.73
C PHE A 139 11.99 -14.14 -9.68
N ILE A 140 12.50 -13.35 -10.62
CA ILE A 140 13.94 -13.18 -10.92
C ILE A 140 14.59 -11.95 -10.25
N PHE A 141 13.96 -11.37 -9.23
CA PHE A 141 14.48 -10.18 -8.55
C PHE A 141 15.64 -10.44 -7.57
N GLU A 142 15.97 -11.69 -7.31
CA GLU A 142 16.99 -12.08 -6.32
C GLU A 142 18.44 -12.02 -6.81
N GLU A 143 18.66 -11.64 -8.05
CA GLU A 143 20.02 -11.58 -8.58
C GLU A 143 20.75 -10.32 -8.06
N GLU A 144 22.03 -10.48 -7.72
CA GLU A 144 22.88 -9.35 -7.40
C GLU A 144 23.15 -8.48 -8.64
N ASN A 145 23.15 -7.15 -8.47
CA ASN A 145 23.48 -6.18 -9.51
C ASN A 145 22.55 -6.18 -10.74
N LEU A 146 21.25 -6.18 -10.53
CA LEU A 146 20.27 -6.02 -11.60
C LEU A 146 20.51 -4.70 -12.37
N PRO A 147 20.25 -4.67 -13.69
CA PRO A 147 20.30 -3.44 -14.45
C PRO A 147 19.10 -2.54 -14.10
N ASP A 148 19.28 -1.23 -14.14
CA ASP A 148 18.18 -0.27 -13.96
C ASP A 148 17.39 -0.11 -15.27
N VAL A 149 16.60 -1.13 -15.57
CA VAL A 149 15.69 -1.23 -16.71
C VAL A 149 14.29 -1.62 -16.21
N SER A 150 13.30 -1.59 -17.10
CA SER A 150 11.96 -2.07 -16.73
C SER A 150 11.97 -3.56 -16.37
N PHE A 151 11.07 -3.97 -15.48
CA PHE A 151 10.93 -5.38 -15.11
C PHE A 151 10.60 -6.25 -16.34
N LYS A 152 9.79 -5.73 -17.25
CA LYS A 152 9.48 -6.41 -18.52
C LYS A 152 10.72 -6.64 -19.36
N ASP A 153 11.52 -5.58 -19.59
CA ASP A 153 12.76 -5.70 -20.37
C ASP A 153 13.76 -6.65 -19.70
N TYR A 154 13.85 -6.61 -18.38
CA TYR A 154 14.71 -7.52 -17.63
C TYR A 154 14.26 -8.98 -17.78
N ALA A 155 12.96 -9.25 -17.65
CA ALA A 155 12.43 -10.61 -17.88
C ALA A 155 12.77 -11.12 -19.28
N HIS A 156 12.58 -10.29 -20.32
CA HIS A 156 12.94 -10.65 -21.69
C HIS A 156 14.44 -10.88 -21.86
N GLN A 157 15.32 -10.08 -21.22
CA GLN A 157 16.77 -10.30 -21.21
C GLN A 157 17.16 -11.62 -20.54
N LYS A 158 16.37 -12.10 -19.58
CA LYS A 158 16.54 -13.40 -18.91
C LYS A 158 16.00 -14.59 -19.72
N GLY A 159 15.43 -14.34 -20.88
CA GLY A 159 14.93 -15.36 -21.80
C GLY A 159 13.47 -15.75 -21.61
N PHE A 160 12.71 -15.00 -20.81
CA PHE A 160 11.25 -15.14 -20.75
C PHE A 160 10.67 -14.62 -22.06
N GLY A 161 9.96 -15.47 -22.81
CA GLY A 161 9.29 -15.09 -24.03
C GLY A 161 7.97 -14.37 -23.75
N THR A 162 7.31 -13.93 -24.83
CA THR A 162 6.02 -13.19 -24.73
C THR A 162 4.89 -14.01 -24.09
N GLU A 163 5.01 -15.33 -24.04
CA GLU A 163 4.10 -16.21 -23.31
C GLU A 163 4.08 -15.98 -21.80
N TYR A 164 5.12 -15.35 -21.27
CA TYR A 164 5.22 -14.97 -19.85
C TYR A 164 4.72 -13.54 -19.58
N ASP A 165 4.49 -12.70 -20.60
CA ASP A 165 4.19 -11.28 -20.42
C ASP A 165 3.03 -11.03 -19.44
N ALA A 166 1.96 -11.82 -19.50
CA ALA A 166 0.83 -11.66 -18.60
C ALA A 166 1.16 -12.03 -17.14
N ILE A 167 2.07 -12.99 -16.92
CA ILE A 167 2.55 -13.36 -15.58
C ILE A 167 3.51 -12.30 -15.06
N VAL A 168 4.41 -11.80 -15.90
CA VAL A 168 5.32 -10.69 -15.56
C VAL A 168 4.54 -9.44 -15.21
N GLU A 169 3.43 -9.15 -15.92
CA GLU A 169 2.53 -8.05 -15.59
C GLU A 169 1.81 -8.27 -14.25
N ALA A 170 1.37 -9.51 -13.95
CA ALA A 170 0.76 -9.83 -12.66
C ALA A 170 1.74 -9.62 -11.48
N ILE A 171 3.00 -10.05 -11.64
CA ILE A 171 4.05 -9.85 -10.63
C ILE A 171 4.34 -8.35 -10.43
N ALA A 172 4.43 -7.57 -11.50
CA ALA A 172 4.58 -6.12 -11.40
C ALA A 172 3.33 -5.47 -10.77
N GLY A 173 2.15 -6.05 -11.00
CA GLY A 173 0.89 -5.64 -10.38
C GLY A 173 0.91 -5.75 -8.85
N ASP A 174 1.56 -6.76 -8.28
CA ASP A 174 1.78 -6.86 -6.84
C ASP A 174 2.58 -5.66 -6.28
N GLN A 175 3.38 -5.02 -7.13
CA GLN A 175 4.10 -3.78 -6.83
C GLN A 175 3.28 -2.52 -7.16
N GLY A 176 2.01 -2.65 -7.58
CA GLY A 176 1.15 -1.52 -7.99
C GLY A 176 1.56 -0.87 -9.31
N ALA A 177 2.29 -1.58 -10.15
CA ALA A 177 2.91 -1.06 -11.37
C ALA A 177 2.55 -1.86 -12.61
N SER A 178 2.72 -1.25 -13.78
CA SER A 178 2.91 -2.00 -15.03
C SER A 178 4.35 -2.51 -15.09
N ALA A 179 4.57 -3.69 -15.63
CA ALA A 179 5.91 -4.27 -15.77
C ALA A 179 6.87 -3.42 -16.60
N SER A 180 6.34 -2.59 -17.51
CA SER A 180 7.10 -1.64 -18.32
C SER A 180 7.59 -0.40 -17.55
N LEU A 181 7.04 -0.11 -16.36
CA LEU A 181 7.35 1.07 -15.55
C LEU A 181 8.10 0.74 -14.26
N LEU A 182 7.94 -0.47 -13.72
CA LEU A 182 8.64 -0.93 -12.52
C LEU A 182 10.12 -1.11 -12.83
N SER A 183 11.00 -0.49 -12.05
CA SER A 183 12.44 -0.75 -12.17
C SER A 183 12.79 -2.11 -11.56
N ALA A 184 13.47 -2.96 -12.32
CA ALA A 184 14.00 -4.23 -11.81
C ALA A 184 15.04 -3.98 -10.70
N TYR A 185 15.95 -3.04 -10.91
CA TYR A 185 17.01 -2.68 -9.95
C TYR A 185 16.46 -2.10 -8.65
N TRP A 186 15.65 -1.04 -8.74
CA TRP A 186 15.18 -0.35 -7.54
C TRP A 186 14.17 -1.20 -6.76
N ASN A 187 13.34 -2.01 -7.44
CA ASN A 187 12.48 -2.95 -6.76
C ASN A 187 13.28 -4.00 -5.98
N SER A 188 14.36 -4.56 -6.57
CA SER A 188 15.26 -5.48 -5.87
C SER A 188 15.92 -4.82 -4.64
N LYS A 189 16.34 -3.55 -4.75
CA LYS A 189 16.90 -2.80 -3.60
C LYS A 189 15.88 -2.57 -2.49
N ASP A 190 14.63 -2.30 -2.84
CA ASP A 190 13.56 -2.19 -1.86
C ASP A 190 13.33 -3.54 -1.14
N GLU A 191 13.40 -4.66 -1.87
CA GLU A 191 13.32 -6.01 -1.31
C GLU A 191 14.49 -6.36 -0.36
N GLU A 192 15.73 -5.95 -0.69
CA GLU A 192 16.90 -6.15 0.18
C GLU A 192 16.74 -5.48 1.55
N ASN A 193 16.01 -4.36 1.61
CA ASN A 193 15.75 -3.61 2.85
C ASN A 193 14.56 -4.14 3.65
N TRP A 194 13.82 -5.09 3.12
CA TRP A 194 12.66 -5.64 3.78
C TRP A 194 13.04 -6.52 4.97
N VAL A 195 12.50 -6.20 6.14
CA VAL A 195 12.77 -6.94 7.39
C VAL A 195 11.51 -7.39 8.13
N SER A 196 10.33 -7.15 7.56
CA SER A 196 9.05 -7.45 8.23
C SER A 196 8.78 -8.95 8.39
N GLY A 197 9.44 -9.78 7.59
CA GLY A 197 9.21 -11.22 7.47
C GLY A 197 8.52 -11.58 6.16
N ASP A 198 8.50 -12.87 5.86
CA ASP A 198 8.13 -13.38 4.53
C ASP A 198 6.67 -13.88 4.46
N GLU A 199 5.98 -13.99 5.60
CA GLU A 199 4.64 -14.53 5.69
C GLU A 199 3.60 -13.42 5.66
N ASP A 200 2.47 -13.65 5.00
CA ASP A 200 1.31 -12.78 4.99
C ASP A 200 0.23 -13.31 5.94
N PHE A 201 -0.48 -12.38 6.56
CA PHE A 201 -1.54 -12.71 7.51
C PHE A 201 -2.84 -11.97 7.15
N LYS A 202 -3.95 -12.66 7.37
CA LYS A 202 -5.30 -12.10 7.26
C LYS A 202 -5.94 -11.97 8.65
N PHE A 203 -6.96 -11.13 8.74
CA PHE A 203 -7.79 -10.96 9.92
C PHE A 203 -9.14 -11.64 9.71
N GLN A 204 -9.77 -12.14 10.76
CA GLN A 204 -11.16 -12.64 10.68
C GLN A 204 -12.15 -11.49 10.45
N GLN A 205 -11.95 -10.36 11.11
CA GLN A 205 -12.57 -9.08 10.78
C GLN A 205 -11.85 -8.41 9.61
N SER A 206 -12.29 -7.25 9.15
CA SER A 206 -11.53 -6.50 8.15
C SER A 206 -10.27 -5.88 8.76
N TYR A 207 -9.22 -5.74 7.95
CA TYR A 207 -7.99 -5.06 8.37
C TYR A 207 -8.28 -3.60 8.74
N PHE A 208 -9.18 -2.95 7.98
CA PHE A 208 -9.57 -1.59 8.27
C PHE A 208 -10.29 -1.49 9.63
N GLU A 209 -11.14 -2.45 10.01
CA GLU A 209 -11.79 -2.47 11.34
C GLU A 209 -10.75 -2.54 12.47
N VAL A 210 -9.65 -3.27 12.30
CA VAL A 210 -8.55 -3.29 13.28
C VAL A 210 -7.92 -1.90 13.44
N ILE A 211 -7.66 -1.21 12.33
CA ILE A 211 -7.11 0.16 12.35
C ILE A 211 -8.12 1.14 12.93
N GLU A 212 -9.38 1.03 12.54
CA GLU A 212 -10.47 1.86 13.03
C GLU A 212 -10.61 1.75 14.56
N GLU A 213 -10.68 0.52 15.09
CA GLU A 213 -10.89 0.27 16.53
C GLU A 213 -9.68 0.69 17.38
N HIS A 214 -8.46 0.33 16.95
CA HIS A 214 -7.28 0.43 17.82
C HIS A 214 -6.44 1.69 17.61
N ILE A 215 -6.57 2.36 16.47
CA ILE A 215 -5.80 3.57 16.14
C ILE A 215 -6.73 4.78 15.96
N ALA A 216 -7.81 4.66 15.18
CA ALA A 216 -8.63 5.81 14.85
C ALA A 216 -9.63 6.16 15.96
N GLN A 217 -10.31 5.18 16.56
CA GLN A 217 -11.35 5.41 17.58
C GLN A 217 -10.90 6.35 18.71
N PRO A 218 -9.69 6.26 19.26
CA PRO A 218 -9.24 7.20 20.30
C PRO A 218 -9.15 8.66 19.86
N ILE A 219 -9.08 8.95 18.57
CA ILE A 219 -8.78 10.28 18.01
C ILE A 219 -9.86 10.83 17.07
N LEU A 220 -11.01 10.17 16.94
CA LEU A 220 -12.07 10.58 16.02
C LEU A 220 -12.54 12.02 16.22
N ASP A 221 -12.57 12.51 17.45
CA ASP A 221 -12.92 13.89 17.83
C ASP A 221 -11.93 14.95 17.33
N GLN A 222 -10.76 14.53 16.86
CA GLN A 222 -9.71 15.39 16.30
C GLN A 222 -9.73 15.45 14.77
N ILE A 223 -10.60 14.67 14.10
CA ILE A 223 -10.64 14.54 12.64
C ILE A 223 -11.74 15.42 12.05
N ILE A 224 -11.39 16.19 11.03
CA ILE A 224 -12.31 17.04 10.27
C ILE A 224 -12.38 16.46 8.85
N LEU A 225 -13.49 15.85 8.51
CA LEU A 225 -13.78 15.27 7.21
C LEU A 225 -14.27 16.32 6.20
N ASN A 226 -14.33 15.93 4.91
CA ASN A 226 -14.82 16.76 3.80
C ASN A 226 -14.09 18.11 3.69
N THR A 227 -12.78 18.11 3.97
CA THR A 227 -11.96 19.31 4.05
C THR A 227 -10.71 19.15 3.16
N PRO A 228 -10.86 19.20 1.81
CA PRO A 228 -9.73 19.15 0.90
C PRO A 228 -8.86 20.40 1.04
N VAL A 229 -7.58 20.20 1.34
CA VAL A 229 -6.59 21.29 1.44
C VAL A 229 -6.20 21.74 0.05
N GLN A 230 -6.22 23.06 -0.19
CA GLN A 230 -5.76 23.67 -1.45
C GLN A 230 -4.41 24.35 -1.33
N SER A 231 -4.04 24.87 -0.13
CA SER A 231 -2.76 25.55 0.04
C SER A 231 -2.18 25.40 1.45
N ILE A 232 -0.84 25.49 1.52
CA ILE A 232 -0.05 25.47 2.75
C ILE A 232 0.95 26.63 2.70
N ASP A 233 0.73 27.65 3.52
CA ASP A 233 1.65 28.78 3.69
C ASP A 233 2.50 28.58 4.94
N TYR A 234 3.81 28.36 4.74
CA TYR A 234 4.81 28.18 5.81
C TYR A 234 5.88 29.27 5.83
N SER A 235 5.56 30.44 5.23
CA SER A 235 6.46 31.61 5.16
C SER A 235 6.64 32.35 6.49
N ALA A 236 5.61 32.32 7.36
CA ALA A 236 5.60 32.98 8.67
C ALA A 236 5.80 32.01 9.83
N ASP A 237 5.81 32.47 11.09
CA ASP A 237 6.00 31.64 12.29
C ASP A 237 4.93 30.55 12.44
N LYS A 238 3.69 30.87 12.16
CA LYS A 238 2.62 29.87 12.06
C LYS A 238 2.46 29.41 10.61
N ILE A 239 2.20 28.14 10.45
CA ILE A 239 1.81 27.57 9.15
C ILE A 239 0.30 27.75 9.02
N ILE A 240 -0.12 28.29 7.88
CA ILE A 240 -1.53 28.42 7.52
C ILE A 240 -1.87 27.34 6.49
N VAL A 241 -2.83 26.51 6.80
CA VAL A 241 -3.41 25.52 5.89
C VAL A 241 -4.78 26.03 5.48
N GLU A 242 -5.04 26.14 4.19
CA GLU A 242 -6.33 26.60 3.67
C GLU A 242 -7.02 25.50 2.87
N ASP A 243 -8.33 25.33 3.11
CA ASP A 243 -9.13 24.38 2.37
C ASP A 243 -9.78 25.01 1.12
N ILE A 244 -10.40 24.19 0.28
CA ILE A 244 -11.08 24.63 -0.96
C ILE A 244 -12.23 25.60 -0.71
N ASN A 245 -12.73 25.76 0.53
CA ASN A 245 -13.77 26.69 0.93
C ASN A 245 -13.18 27.99 1.51
N ASN A 246 -11.85 28.18 1.42
CA ASN A 246 -11.09 29.29 1.98
C ASN A 246 -11.19 29.39 3.52
N VAL A 247 -11.40 28.25 4.19
CA VAL A 247 -11.27 28.17 5.65
C VAL A 247 -9.81 27.96 6.00
N SER A 248 -9.28 28.83 6.86
CA SER A 248 -7.87 28.79 7.27
C SER A 248 -7.71 28.13 8.63
N TYR A 249 -6.71 27.26 8.72
CA TYR A 249 -6.29 26.55 9.94
C TYR A 249 -4.83 26.92 10.24
N SER A 250 -4.52 27.21 11.50
CA SER A 250 -3.18 27.64 11.93
C SER A 250 -2.52 26.57 12.79
N ALA A 251 -1.25 26.26 12.51
CA ALA A 251 -0.46 25.30 13.29
C ALA A 251 1.03 25.72 13.41
N ASP A 252 1.72 25.18 14.41
CA ASP A 252 3.16 25.34 14.55
C ASP A 252 3.94 24.35 13.67
N ARG A 253 3.36 23.17 13.45
CA ARG A 253 3.93 22.10 12.64
C ARG A 253 2.83 21.46 11.78
N VAL A 254 3.23 20.97 10.62
CA VAL A 254 2.36 20.20 9.72
C VAL A 254 3.00 18.85 9.43
N ILE A 255 2.21 17.78 9.51
CA ILE A 255 2.57 16.44 9.01
C ILE A 255 1.68 16.15 7.81
N LEU A 256 2.29 16.11 6.62
CA LEU A 256 1.60 15.87 5.35
C LEU A 256 1.62 14.38 5.04
N THR A 257 0.44 13.75 4.95
CA THR A 257 0.31 12.30 4.75
C THR A 257 -0.52 11.95 3.51
N VAL A 258 -0.66 12.92 2.59
CA VAL A 258 -1.38 12.73 1.33
C VAL A 258 -0.64 11.75 0.41
N PRO A 259 -1.34 11.04 -0.50
CA PRO A 259 -0.71 10.18 -1.49
C PRO A 259 0.31 10.92 -2.35
N ILE A 260 1.35 10.21 -2.78
CA ILE A 260 2.40 10.80 -3.65
C ILE A 260 1.82 11.35 -4.97
N SER A 261 0.75 10.79 -5.50
CA SER A 261 0.01 11.30 -6.66
C SER A 261 -0.44 12.75 -6.49
N ILE A 262 -0.95 13.11 -5.31
CA ILE A 262 -1.43 14.47 -5.00
C ILE A 262 -0.26 15.46 -5.01
N LEU A 263 0.90 15.07 -4.49
CA LEU A 263 2.12 15.88 -4.50
C LEU A 263 2.69 16.04 -5.92
N LYS A 264 2.72 14.94 -6.69
CA LYS A 264 3.18 14.96 -8.11
C LYS A 264 2.31 15.85 -9.00
N LEU A 265 1.01 15.87 -8.77
CA LEU A 265 0.06 16.65 -9.56
C LEU A 265 -0.04 18.10 -9.10
N ASN A 266 0.71 18.51 -8.07
CA ASN A 266 0.68 19.86 -7.48
C ASN A 266 -0.74 20.31 -7.10
N GLU A 267 -1.55 19.39 -6.55
CA GLU A 267 -2.93 19.71 -6.15
C GLU A 267 -3.01 20.55 -4.87
N ILE A 268 -1.90 20.62 -4.13
CA ILE A 268 -1.73 21.53 -2.99
C ILE A 268 -0.67 22.55 -3.35
N THR A 269 -1.02 23.82 -3.26
CA THR A 269 -0.09 24.94 -3.47
C THR A 269 0.72 25.20 -2.21
N PHE A 270 2.03 25.43 -2.36
CA PHE A 270 2.93 25.72 -1.24
C PHE A 270 3.50 27.14 -1.34
N ASN A 271 3.49 27.88 -0.22
CA ASN A 271 4.15 29.17 -0.08
C ASN A 271 5.07 29.16 1.17
N PRO A 272 6.41 29.33 1.02
CA PRO A 272 7.17 29.34 -0.25
C PRO A 272 6.97 28.06 -1.09
N VAL A 273 7.30 28.12 -2.37
CA VAL A 273 7.31 26.92 -3.22
C VAL A 273 8.26 25.88 -2.64
N LEU A 274 7.93 24.61 -2.81
CA LEU A 274 8.81 23.52 -2.35
C LEU A 274 10.17 23.59 -3.06
N PRO A 275 11.26 23.19 -2.39
CA PRO A 275 12.56 23.07 -3.04
C PRO A 275 12.49 22.20 -4.31
N THR A 276 13.15 22.63 -5.38
CA THR A 276 13.17 21.91 -6.66
C THR A 276 13.61 20.45 -6.50
N GLU A 277 14.65 20.22 -5.70
CA GLU A 277 15.11 18.86 -5.39
C GLU A 277 13.98 17.94 -4.86
N LYS A 278 13.08 18.49 -4.05
CA LYS A 278 11.95 17.75 -3.49
C LYS A 278 10.86 17.48 -4.52
N THR A 279 10.53 18.45 -5.35
CA THR A 279 9.55 18.24 -6.44
C THR A 279 10.07 17.29 -7.51
N ASP A 280 11.38 17.35 -7.83
CA ASP A 280 12.06 16.41 -8.71
C ASP A 280 12.04 14.99 -8.12
N ALA A 281 12.25 14.87 -6.80
CA ALA A 281 12.14 13.58 -6.11
C ALA A 281 10.71 13.03 -6.20
N PHE A 282 9.68 13.81 -5.95
CA PHE A 282 8.29 13.38 -6.12
C PHE A 282 7.99 12.89 -7.54
N ALA A 283 8.53 13.56 -8.56
CA ALA A 283 8.31 13.20 -9.96
C ALA A 283 8.82 11.79 -10.30
N LYS A 284 9.85 11.30 -9.60
CA LYS A 284 10.45 9.99 -9.82
C LYS A 284 9.63 8.81 -9.28
N PHE A 285 8.65 9.04 -8.42
CA PHE A 285 7.80 7.93 -7.96
C PHE A 285 6.83 7.50 -9.05
N GLY A 286 6.66 6.21 -9.23
CA GLY A 286 5.48 5.65 -9.87
C GLY A 286 4.29 5.66 -8.89
N MET A 287 3.10 5.83 -9.41
CA MET A 287 1.83 5.52 -8.75
C MET A 287 0.84 5.16 -9.85
N GLY A 288 0.72 3.87 -10.09
CA GLY A 288 -0.09 3.33 -11.18
C GLY A 288 -1.58 3.32 -10.88
N PRO A 289 -2.40 3.18 -11.92
CA PRO A 289 -3.81 2.85 -11.77
C PRO A 289 -4.00 1.58 -10.93
N GLY A 290 -5.08 1.52 -10.17
CA GLY A 290 -5.40 0.35 -9.37
C GLY A 290 -6.88 0.19 -9.11
N MET A 291 -7.34 -1.06 -9.15
CA MET A 291 -8.74 -1.42 -9.01
C MET A 291 -8.85 -2.77 -8.29
N LYS A 292 -9.85 -2.90 -7.44
CA LYS A 292 -10.32 -4.16 -6.88
C LYS A 292 -11.75 -4.41 -7.33
N VAL A 293 -12.03 -5.61 -7.84
CA VAL A 293 -13.40 -6.02 -8.17
C VAL A 293 -13.70 -7.33 -7.44
N PHE A 294 -14.72 -7.32 -6.61
CA PHE A 294 -15.20 -8.52 -5.93
C PHE A 294 -16.35 -9.14 -6.75
N LEU A 295 -16.16 -10.40 -7.10
CA LEU A 295 -17.12 -11.19 -7.87
C LEU A 295 -17.67 -12.29 -6.97
N LYS A 296 -18.99 -12.30 -6.75
CA LYS A 296 -19.68 -13.31 -5.94
C LYS A 296 -20.31 -14.36 -6.82
N PHE A 297 -20.11 -15.62 -6.47
CA PHE A 297 -20.59 -16.77 -7.21
C PHE A 297 -21.45 -17.70 -6.35
N SER A 298 -22.33 -18.48 -6.98
CA SER A 298 -23.15 -19.49 -6.31
C SER A 298 -22.35 -20.76 -5.94
N THR A 299 -21.25 -21.02 -6.65
CA THR A 299 -20.35 -22.17 -6.44
C THR A 299 -18.90 -21.74 -6.61
N LYS A 300 -17.98 -22.36 -5.87
CA LYS A 300 -16.54 -22.22 -6.10
C LYS A 300 -16.13 -23.11 -7.28
N PHE A 301 -15.52 -22.51 -8.31
CA PHE A 301 -14.99 -23.19 -9.49
C PHE A 301 -13.54 -22.79 -9.79
N TYR A 302 -13.01 -21.83 -9.06
CA TYR A 302 -11.74 -21.16 -9.28
C TYR A 302 -10.66 -21.63 -8.28
N ALA A 303 -9.39 -21.43 -8.65
CA ALA A 303 -8.23 -21.66 -7.80
C ALA A 303 -8.15 -20.61 -6.67
N ASP A 304 -7.39 -20.89 -5.63
CA ASP A 304 -7.19 -19.95 -4.51
C ASP A 304 -6.52 -18.66 -4.98
N ALA A 305 -5.51 -18.78 -5.85
CA ALA A 305 -5.02 -17.63 -6.62
C ALA A 305 -4.65 -18.08 -8.04
N LEU A 306 -4.86 -17.18 -9.02
CA LEU A 306 -4.53 -17.41 -10.42
C LEU A 306 -3.86 -16.17 -11.00
N TYR A 307 -2.59 -16.29 -11.41
CA TYR A 307 -1.83 -15.24 -12.08
C TYR A 307 -1.75 -15.47 -13.59
N GLY A 308 -1.66 -14.39 -14.36
CA GLY A 308 -1.42 -14.44 -15.80
C GLY A 308 -2.65 -14.18 -16.68
N GLY A 309 -3.73 -13.61 -16.14
CA GLY A 309 -4.82 -13.07 -16.95
C GLY A 309 -4.37 -11.82 -17.72
N THR A 310 -4.94 -11.62 -18.92
CA THR A 310 -4.63 -10.46 -19.78
C THR A 310 -5.48 -9.24 -19.44
N ILE A 311 -6.67 -9.44 -18.89
CA ILE A 311 -7.58 -8.40 -18.40
C ILE A 311 -7.34 -8.11 -16.93
N CYS A 312 -7.11 -9.18 -16.13
CA CYS A 312 -6.78 -9.10 -14.71
C CYS A 312 -5.57 -9.98 -14.43
N GLY A 313 -4.46 -9.36 -13.99
CA GLY A 313 -3.21 -10.05 -13.70
C GLY A 313 -3.34 -11.09 -12.59
N ALA A 314 -4.10 -10.80 -11.54
CA ALA A 314 -4.25 -11.67 -10.39
C ALA A 314 -5.72 -11.79 -9.94
N TYR A 315 -6.22 -13.02 -9.93
CA TYR A 315 -7.47 -13.40 -9.27
C TYR A 315 -7.14 -14.12 -7.97
N VAL A 316 -7.78 -13.73 -6.85
CA VAL A 316 -7.52 -14.29 -5.53
C VAL A 316 -8.84 -14.64 -4.84
N ASP A 317 -8.95 -15.84 -4.29
CA ASP A 317 -10.10 -16.21 -3.46
C ASP A 317 -10.07 -15.41 -2.15
N ASP A 318 -10.98 -14.45 -2.02
CA ASP A 318 -11.06 -13.59 -0.83
C ASP A 318 -11.50 -14.36 0.42
N THR A 319 -12.02 -15.57 0.24
CA THR A 319 -12.58 -16.41 1.33
C THR A 319 -11.55 -17.30 2.01
N VAL A 320 -10.34 -17.46 1.44
CA VAL A 320 -9.26 -18.26 2.07
C VAL A 320 -8.91 -17.68 3.43
N GLY A 321 -8.91 -18.53 4.44
CA GLY A 321 -8.65 -18.15 5.85
C GLY A 321 -9.84 -17.50 6.58
N LYS A 322 -11.01 -17.32 5.92
CA LYS A 322 -12.24 -16.78 6.51
C LYS A 322 -13.22 -17.89 6.90
N SER A 323 -13.95 -17.67 7.99
CA SER A 323 -15.07 -18.55 8.38
C SER A 323 -16.34 -18.12 7.64
N THR A 324 -16.52 -18.58 6.40
CA THR A 324 -17.61 -18.15 5.53
C THR A 324 -18.13 -19.29 4.65
N SER A 325 -19.37 -19.18 4.19
CA SER A 325 -19.95 -20.03 3.14
C SER A 325 -20.05 -19.32 1.79
N ALA A 326 -19.64 -18.06 1.70
CA ALA A 326 -19.65 -17.31 0.46
C ALA A 326 -18.55 -17.80 -0.49
N ASN A 327 -18.75 -17.59 -1.80
CA ASN A 327 -17.72 -17.78 -2.82
C ASN A 327 -17.47 -16.41 -3.43
N VAL A 328 -16.40 -15.75 -3.03
CA VAL A 328 -16.02 -14.41 -3.46
C VAL A 328 -14.61 -14.45 -4.04
N LEU A 329 -14.50 -14.10 -5.31
CA LEU A 329 -13.25 -13.96 -6.02
C LEU A 329 -12.91 -12.48 -6.13
N LEU A 330 -11.73 -12.10 -5.69
CA LEU A 330 -11.15 -10.79 -5.88
C LEU A 330 -10.39 -10.78 -7.21
N ALA A 331 -10.75 -9.88 -8.12
CA ALA A 331 -9.89 -9.44 -9.20
C ALA A 331 -9.03 -8.29 -8.68
N PHE A 332 -7.72 -8.54 -8.55
CA PHE A 332 -6.72 -7.57 -8.12
C PHE A 332 -6.00 -7.03 -9.35
N ILE A 333 -6.29 -5.77 -9.71
CA ILE A 333 -5.96 -5.23 -11.01
C ILE A 333 -5.12 -3.97 -10.85
N MET A 334 -3.95 -3.94 -11.46
CA MET A 334 -2.99 -2.83 -11.35
C MET A 334 -2.44 -2.43 -12.72
N GLY A 335 -1.79 -1.28 -12.76
CA GLY A 335 -1.05 -0.83 -13.94
C GLY A 335 -1.93 -0.66 -15.18
N ASP A 336 -1.42 -1.09 -16.33
CA ASP A 336 -2.09 -0.93 -17.63
C ASP A 336 -3.43 -1.66 -17.71
N GLN A 337 -3.57 -2.78 -17.01
CA GLN A 337 -4.83 -3.53 -16.94
C GLN A 337 -5.91 -2.73 -16.19
N ALA A 338 -5.55 -2.07 -15.09
CA ALA A 338 -6.47 -1.18 -14.38
C ALA A 338 -6.83 0.06 -15.20
N ALA A 339 -5.86 0.63 -15.95
CA ALA A 339 -6.13 1.73 -16.86
C ALA A 339 -7.11 1.33 -17.98
N TYR A 340 -6.93 0.15 -18.55
CA TYR A 340 -7.84 -0.39 -19.54
C TYR A 340 -9.26 -0.55 -18.98
N LEU A 341 -9.42 -1.20 -17.82
CA LEU A 341 -10.74 -1.41 -17.22
C LEU A 341 -11.40 -0.09 -16.80
N HIS A 342 -10.63 0.85 -16.27
CA HIS A 342 -11.12 2.22 -15.98
C HIS A 342 -11.69 2.88 -17.25
N SER A 343 -11.06 2.70 -18.41
CA SER A 343 -11.50 3.28 -19.69
C SER A 343 -12.85 2.75 -20.19
N LEU A 344 -13.33 1.60 -19.69
CA LEU A 344 -14.63 1.04 -20.01
C LEU A 344 -15.80 1.86 -19.44
N GLY A 345 -15.56 2.71 -18.45
CA GLY A 345 -16.45 3.76 -17.98
C GLY A 345 -17.69 3.31 -17.21
N SER A 346 -17.87 2.00 -16.92
CA SER A 346 -18.95 1.51 -16.06
C SER A 346 -18.63 0.20 -15.38
N ASP A 347 -19.14 0.02 -14.15
CA ASP A 347 -18.98 -1.21 -13.38
C ASP A 347 -19.49 -2.45 -14.11
N THR A 348 -20.56 -2.30 -14.88
CA THR A 348 -21.12 -3.40 -15.69
C THR A 348 -20.16 -3.82 -16.80
N ALA A 349 -19.55 -2.87 -17.52
CA ALA A 349 -18.59 -3.18 -18.57
C ALA A 349 -17.32 -3.83 -18.00
N ILE A 350 -16.82 -3.33 -16.87
CA ILE A 350 -15.70 -3.91 -16.13
C ILE A 350 -16.02 -5.35 -15.72
N THR A 351 -17.15 -5.56 -15.06
CA THR A 351 -17.61 -6.90 -14.64
C THR A 351 -17.72 -7.87 -15.81
N ASN A 352 -18.32 -7.44 -16.93
CA ASN A 352 -18.47 -8.29 -18.10
C ASN A 352 -17.12 -8.68 -18.72
N ALA A 353 -16.15 -7.77 -18.76
CA ALA A 353 -14.80 -8.07 -19.25
C ALA A 353 -14.11 -9.15 -18.38
N LEU A 354 -14.22 -9.03 -17.05
CA LEU A 354 -13.68 -10.02 -16.11
C LEU A 354 -14.38 -11.38 -16.22
N LEU A 355 -15.72 -11.41 -16.31
CA LEU A 355 -16.48 -12.65 -16.48
C LEU A 355 -16.12 -13.33 -17.80
N GLN A 356 -15.96 -12.58 -18.90
CA GLN A 356 -15.56 -13.13 -20.17
C GLN A 356 -14.16 -13.78 -20.14
N GLU A 357 -13.19 -13.14 -19.46
CA GLU A 357 -11.87 -13.73 -19.27
C GLU A 357 -11.95 -15.02 -18.44
N LEU A 358 -12.65 -14.99 -17.31
CA LEU A 358 -12.84 -16.15 -16.44
C LEU A 358 -13.61 -17.29 -17.14
N ASP A 359 -14.57 -16.98 -17.98
CA ASP A 359 -15.28 -17.99 -18.79
C ASP A 359 -14.34 -18.71 -19.77
N GLY A 360 -13.37 -17.98 -20.34
CA GLY A 360 -12.31 -18.58 -21.16
C GLY A 360 -11.40 -19.51 -20.36
N MET A 361 -11.10 -19.18 -19.11
CA MET A 361 -10.24 -19.97 -18.21
C MET A 361 -10.96 -21.18 -17.61
N TYR A 362 -12.28 -21.05 -17.34
CA TYR A 362 -13.06 -22.01 -16.57
C TYR A 362 -14.30 -22.54 -17.32
N ASN A 363 -14.23 -22.57 -18.66
CA ASN A 363 -15.24 -23.18 -19.54
C ASN A 363 -16.68 -22.68 -19.29
N GLY A 364 -16.86 -21.36 -19.13
CA GLY A 364 -18.17 -20.72 -18.97
C GLY A 364 -18.75 -20.78 -17.55
N GLN A 365 -18.00 -21.28 -16.57
CA GLN A 365 -18.50 -21.44 -15.21
C GLN A 365 -18.70 -20.09 -14.50
N ALA A 366 -17.94 -19.07 -14.85
CA ALA A 366 -18.03 -17.75 -14.22
C ALA A 366 -19.40 -17.12 -14.49
N SER A 367 -19.77 -16.94 -15.74
CA SER A 367 -21.10 -16.41 -16.09
C SER A 367 -22.24 -17.28 -15.59
N ALA A 368 -22.09 -18.61 -15.65
CA ALA A 368 -23.12 -19.55 -15.20
C ALA A 368 -23.41 -19.49 -13.70
N SER A 369 -22.42 -19.16 -12.87
CA SER A 369 -22.55 -19.11 -11.41
C SER A 369 -22.55 -17.69 -10.83
N PHE A 370 -22.45 -16.65 -11.65
CA PHE A 370 -22.38 -15.26 -11.22
C PHE A 370 -23.61 -14.80 -10.45
N ILE A 371 -23.41 -14.11 -9.33
CA ILE A 371 -24.48 -13.53 -8.51
C ILE A 371 -24.41 -12.01 -8.52
N ALA A 372 -23.26 -11.44 -8.18
CA ALA A 372 -23.09 -9.99 -8.01
C ALA A 372 -21.61 -9.60 -8.12
N SER A 373 -21.37 -8.32 -8.37
CA SER A 373 -20.04 -7.71 -8.33
C SER A 373 -20.08 -6.36 -7.64
N THR A 374 -18.91 -5.90 -7.20
CA THR A 374 -18.70 -4.53 -6.75
C THR A 374 -17.29 -4.07 -7.15
N VAL A 375 -17.19 -2.83 -7.62
CA VAL A 375 -15.97 -2.24 -8.19
C VAL A 375 -15.44 -1.15 -7.27
N PHE A 376 -14.16 -1.23 -6.94
CA PHE A 376 -13.42 -0.20 -6.19
C PHE A 376 -12.27 0.31 -7.06
N ASP A 377 -12.55 1.35 -7.83
CA ASP A 377 -11.57 2.01 -8.70
C ASP A 377 -10.85 3.12 -7.93
N TYR A 378 -9.63 2.84 -7.49
CA TYR A 378 -8.78 3.80 -6.77
C TYR A 378 -8.22 4.89 -7.67
N THR A 379 -8.14 4.64 -8.99
CA THR A 379 -7.73 5.63 -9.98
C THR A 379 -8.74 6.77 -10.09
N ALA A 380 -10.03 6.44 -10.00
CA ALA A 380 -11.13 7.41 -10.04
C ALA A 380 -11.31 8.21 -8.76
N LYS A 381 -10.72 7.80 -7.63
CA LYS A 381 -10.88 8.51 -6.35
C LYS A 381 -10.11 9.84 -6.38
N PRO A 382 -10.79 11.00 -6.22
CA PRO A 382 -10.20 12.33 -6.48
C PRO A 382 -9.01 12.68 -5.59
N PHE A 383 -8.97 12.13 -4.36
CA PHE A 383 -7.93 12.43 -3.38
C PHE A 383 -6.90 11.30 -3.22
N ILE A 384 -6.92 10.31 -4.14
CA ILE A 384 -5.98 9.17 -4.15
C ILE A 384 -5.30 9.03 -5.50
N LYS A 385 -6.06 8.91 -6.60
CA LYS A 385 -5.60 8.88 -8.00
C LYS A 385 -4.54 7.83 -8.27
N GLY A 386 -4.79 6.59 -7.84
CA GLY A 386 -3.91 5.45 -8.07
C GLY A 386 -3.90 4.44 -6.93
N ALA A 387 -3.09 3.39 -7.08
CA ALA A 387 -2.94 2.31 -6.09
C ALA A 387 -1.96 2.69 -4.97
N TYR A 388 -0.69 2.49 -5.18
CA TYR A 388 0.39 2.80 -4.23
C TYR A 388 1.69 3.15 -4.97
N GLY A 389 2.67 3.71 -4.23
CA GLY A 389 3.91 4.22 -4.80
C GLY A 389 4.90 3.10 -5.10
N PHE A 390 5.49 3.09 -6.29
CA PHE A 390 6.52 2.13 -6.68
C PHE A 390 7.78 2.83 -7.19
N SER A 391 8.89 2.09 -7.23
CA SER A 391 10.19 2.60 -7.69
C SER A 391 10.31 2.48 -9.22
N THR A 392 10.45 3.64 -9.89
CA THR A 392 10.69 3.71 -11.34
C THR A 392 12.18 3.63 -11.67
N ILE A 393 12.50 3.50 -12.96
CA ILE A 393 13.88 3.64 -13.46
C ILE A 393 14.44 4.99 -13.00
N GLU A 394 15.73 5.04 -12.66
CA GLU A 394 16.43 6.22 -12.13
C GLU A 394 15.85 6.79 -10.83
N MET A 395 15.21 5.94 -9.99
CA MET A 395 14.66 6.37 -8.69
C MET A 395 15.72 7.05 -7.81
N GLY A 396 16.93 6.50 -7.73
CA GLY A 396 18.02 7.04 -6.91
C GLY A 396 17.60 7.19 -5.45
N ASN A 397 18.01 8.30 -4.83
CA ASN A 397 17.68 8.66 -3.45
C ASN A 397 16.39 9.50 -3.33
N ALA A 398 15.50 9.41 -4.31
CA ALA A 398 14.29 10.24 -4.34
C ALA A 398 13.38 10.00 -3.12
N ARG A 399 13.34 8.76 -2.60
CA ARG A 399 12.51 8.41 -1.44
C ARG A 399 13.01 9.09 -0.17
N GLU A 400 14.31 9.11 0.05
CA GLU A 400 14.94 9.81 1.18
C GLU A 400 14.71 11.32 1.10
N ILE A 401 14.87 11.92 -0.08
CA ILE A 401 14.61 13.35 -0.30
C ILE A 401 13.12 13.67 -0.07
N ALA A 402 12.23 12.83 -0.60
CA ALA A 402 10.80 12.98 -0.43
C ALA A 402 10.36 12.92 1.05
N ALA A 403 11.00 12.11 1.86
CA ALA A 403 10.70 11.96 3.29
C ALA A 403 11.29 13.09 4.17
N GLN A 404 12.27 13.86 3.69
CA GLN A 404 12.90 14.92 4.48
C GLN A 404 11.93 16.04 4.86
N ALA A 405 12.05 16.51 6.10
CA ALA A 405 11.29 17.67 6.56
C ALA A 405 11.80 18.98 5.95
N ILE A 406 10.92 19.95 5.80
CA ILE A 406 11.27 21.31 5.37
C ILE A 406 11.26 22.23 6.59
N ASN A 407 12.36 22.95 6.81
CA ASN A 407 12.53 23.96 7.85
C ASN A 407 12.20 23.47 9.28
N LYS A 408 12.25 22.13 9.53
CA LYS A 408 11.84 21.50 10.78
C LYS A 408 10.39 21.85 11.19
N ARG A 409 9.53 22.07 10.20
CA ARG A 409 8.17 22.54 10.42
C ARG A 409 7.13 21.81 9.56
N LEU A 410 7.49 21.42 8.34
CA LEU A 410 6.66 20.65 7.43
C LEU A 410 7.28 19.26 7.26
N TYR A 411 6.61 18.23 7.75
CA TYR A 411 7.04 16.83 7.74
C TYR A 411 6.21 16.05 6.73
N PHE A 412 6.79 14.98 6.17
CA PHE A 412 6.14 14.14 5.18
C PHE A 412 6.10 12.70 5.66
N ALA A 413 4.94 12.07 5.54
CA ALA A 413 4.74 10.67 5.88
C ALA A 413 3.72 10.04 4.91
N GLY A 414 3.60 8.74 4.94
CA GLY A 414 2.79 7.94 4.03
C GLY A 414 3.60 6.75 3.54
N GLU A 415 2.96 5.78 2.89
CA GLU A 415 3.66 4.57 2.45
C GLU A 415 4.80 4.88 1.48
N ALA A 416 4.61 5.83 0.56
CA ALA A 416 5.63 6.25 -0.39
C ALA A 416 6.86 6.90 0.27
N MET A 417 6.72 7.43 1.49
CA MET A 417 7.79 8.07 2.27
C MET A 417 8.54 7.10 3.20
N ASN A 418 8.23 5.80 3.15
CA ASN A 418 8.96 4.80 3.92
C ASN A 418 10.32 4.50 3.27
N ILE A 419 11.41 4.75 4.00
CA ILE A 419 12.79 4.58 3.54
C ILE A 419 13.43 3.24 3.97
N ASN A 420 12.64 2.36 4.59
CA ASN A 420 13.13 1.10 5.16
C ASN A 420 12.72 -0.14 4.34
N GLY A 421 12.34 0.04 3.06
CA GLY A 421 11.88 -1.05 2.20
C GLY A 421 10.44 -1.50 2.44
N HIS A 422 9.70 -0.89 3.38
CA HIS A 422 8.30 -1.23 3.70
C HIS A 422 7.27 -0.33 3.00
N HIS A 423 7.66 0.38 1.94
CA HIS A 423 6.70 1.15 1.14
C HIS A 423 5.59 0.25 0.57
N GLN A 424 4.52 0.84 0.01
CA GLN A 424 3.34 0.12 -0.51
C GLN A 424 2.48 -0.58 0.55
N THR A 425 2.84 -0.53 1.83
CA THR A 425 2.16 -1.27 2.90
C THR A 425 1.54 -0.34 3.95
N VAL A 426 0.55 -0.87 4.68
CA VAL A 426 -0.06 -0.15 5.82
C VAL A 426 0.98 0.05 6.93
N HIS A 427 1.77 -0.97 7.25
CA HIS A 427 2.81 -0.84 8.28
C HIS A 427 3.93 0.12 7.85
N GLY A 428 4.27 0.19 6.56
CA GLY A 428 5.21 1.17 6.05
C GLY A 428 4.70 2.61 6.16
N ALA A 429 3.38 2.82 5.95
CA ALA A 429 2.75 4.10 6.23
C ALA A 429 2.83 4.46 7.72
N VAL A 430 2.55 3.51 8.61
CA VAL A 430 2.64 3.66 10.08
C VAL A 430 4.07 3.98 10.51
N GLU A 431 5.07 3.27 9.98
CA GLU A 431 6.50 3.52 10.29
C GLU A 431 6.96 4.90 9.82
N SER A 432 6.55 5.32 8.63
CA SER A 432 6.90 6.66 8.14
C SER A 432 6.30 7.77 9.00
N ALA A 433 5.08 7.57 9.49
CA ALA A 433 4.43 8.48 10.43
C ALA A 433 5.16 8.51 11.80
N TYR A 434 5.56 7.34 12.31
CA TYR A 434 6.40 7.26 13.51
C TYR A 434 7.68 8.06 13.34
N ASN A 435 8.39 7.87 12.23
CA ASN A 435 9.62 8.59 11.94
C ASN A 435 9.40 10.10 11.82
N ALA A 436 8.31 10.55 11.19
CA ALA A 436 7.96 11.97 11.09
C ALA A 436 7.70 12.58 12.49
N VAL A 437 6.96 11.88 13.36
CA VAL A 437 6.70 12.33 14.74
C VAL A 437 7.99 12.35 15.56
N VAL A 438 8.85 11.34 15.46
CA VAL A 438 10.16 11.32 16.14
C VAL A 438 11.05 12.49 15.69
N ASN A 439 11.12 12.73 14.38
CA ASN A 439 11.89 13.84 13.82
C ASN A 439 11.35 15.18 14.32
N PHE A 440 10.04 15.37 14.28
CA PHE A 440 9.38 16.56 14.82
C PHE A 440 9.71 16.78 16.29
N LEU A 441 9.63 15.75 17.13
CA LEU A 441 9.95 15.85 18.56
C LEU A 441 11.43 16.18 18.79
N ASN A 442 12.33 15.55 18.03
CA ASN A 442 13.77 15.84 18.10
C ASN A 442 14.09 17.28 17.67
N ASP A 443 13.45 17.77 16.63
CA ASP A 443 13.60 19.16 16.15
C ASP A 443 13.00 20.19 17.12
N SER A 444 12.14 19.75 18.04
CA SER A 444 11.50 20.59 19.07
C SER A 444 12.26 20.61 20.39
N LYS A 445 13.34 19.85 20.53
CA LYS A 445 14.25 19.94 21.71
C LYS A 445 14.93 21.31 21.70
N LYS A 446 14.76 22.06 22.80
CA LYS A 446 15.42 23.35 23.03
C LYS A 446 16.85 23.14 23.53
#